data_7555519fb3f6e8f31c829961a3a2c3fe
#
_entry.id   7555519fb3f6e8f31c829961a3a2c3fe
#
_cell.length_a   1.000
_cell.length_b   1.000
_cell.length_c   1.000
_cell.angle_alpha   90.00
_cell.angle_beta   90.00
_cell.angle_gamma   90.00
#
_symmetry.space_group_name_H-M   'P 1'
#
loop_
_entity.id
_entity.type
_entity.pdbx_description
1 polymer ?
#
loop_
_entity_poly.entity_id
_entity_poly.type
_entity_poly.pdbx_seq_one_letter_code
_entity_poly.pdbx_strand_id
1 'polypeptide(L)'
;APARQQSGMAHALNVGRPLELLHAKELEEKYGIEAWAVDGTPTDSVKLYLEAIAKEKPDVVVSGINHGANLATDILYSGTVGAAMEGMLHDISSFAVSMDVDSEISYDEAAAEFTKLLEQVMKGRAAAEEEKPVFWNVNFPRQYTLGEDGRPQVVFGRQGKRDYHNAFKKQEREDGRIFYTVAGEIFDTDKSEPTDIYAVEHGYIAVTPLMVDLTDYMMIEKLLNR
;
A
#
# COMPACT_ATOMS: atom_id res chain seq x y z
N ALA A 1 6.54 11.01 6.67
CA ALA A 1 6.88 10.27 5.44
C ALA A 1 8.39 10.06 5.36
N PRO A 2 8.92 9.09 4.58
CA PRO A 2 10.34 8.99 4.30
C PRO A 2 10.90 10.26 3.65
N ALA A 3 12.11 10.68 4.04
CA ALA A 3 12.77 11.85 3.46
C ALA A 3 13.22 11.64 2.00
N ARG A 4 13.27 10.39 1.54
CA ARG A 4 13.65 9.99 0.18
C ARG A 4 12.72 8.92 -0.34
N GLN A 5 12.63 8.80 -1.67
CA GLN A 5 11.87 7.71 -2.29
C GLN A 5 12.41 6.34 -1.83
N GLN A 6 11.49 5.45 -1.46
CA GLN A 6 11.78 4.12 -0.92
C GLN A 6 10.98 3.07 -1.68
N SER A 7 11.61 2.40 -2.66
CA SER A 7 10.98 1.33 -3.43
C SER A 7 11.44 -0.04 -2.95
N GLY A 8 10.55 -1.03 -2.92
CA GLY A 8 10.89 -2.40 -2.59
C GLY A 8 11.27 -2.65 -1.13
N MET A 9 10.82 -1.77 -0.21
CA MET A 9 11.18 -1.86 1.21
C MET A 9 10.33 -2.84 2.01
N ALA A 10 9.24 -3.35 1.48
CA ALA A 10 8.34 -4.23 2.23
C ALA A 10 7.96 -3.63 3.60
N HIS A 11 7.90 -4.45 4.65
CA HIS A 11 7.69 -4.02 6.04
C HIS A 11 9.03 -3.95 6.82
N ALA A 12 10.08 -3.36 6.20
CA ALA A 12 11.40 -3.29 6.80
C ALA A 12 11.53 -2.17 7.83
N LEU A 13 12.22 -2.46 8.93
CA LEU A 13 12.58 -1.53 9.99
C LEU A 13 14.11 -1.35 10.07
N ASN A 14 14.57 -0.14 10.35
CA ASN A 14 15.96 0.14 10.69
C ASN A 14 16.21 -0.16 12.17
N VAL A 15 16.81 -1.33 12.47
CA VAL A 15 17.15 -1.73 13.83
C VAL A 15 18.59 -1.33 14.15
N GLY A 16 18.80 -0.65 15.28
CA GLY A 16 20.13 -0.26 15.76
C GLY A 16 20.77 0.92 15.04
N ARG A 17 20.08 1.58 14.12
CA ARG A 17 20.47 2.83 13.46
C ARG A 17 19.59 3.99 13.96
N PRO A 18 20.17 5.14 14.36
CA PRO A 18 19.37 6.33 14.63
C PRO A 18 18.58 6.77 13.40
N LEU A 19 17.35 7.22 13.58
CA LEU A 19 16.52 7.83 12.56
C LEU A 19 16.54 9.35 12.76
N GLU A 20 16.88 10.08 11.70
CA GLU A 20 16.76 11.54 11.71
C GLU A 20 15.32 11.94 11.41
N LEU A 21 14.78 12.81 12.24
CA LEU A 21 13.46 13.40 12.09
C LEU A 21 13.59 14.86 11.68
N LEU A 22 13.06 15.21 10.52
CA LEU A 22 13.09 16.55 9.97
C LEU A 22 11.70 17.15 9.94
N HIS A 23 11.56 18.36 10.43
CA HIS A 23 10.30 19.11 10.42
C HIS A 23 10.09 19.74 9.04
N ALA A 24 9.01 19.37 8.35
CA ALA A 24 8.72 19.83 6.98
C ALA A 24 7.84 21.11 7.00
N LYS A 25 8.38 22.21 7.57
CA LYS A 25 7.66 23.46 7.80
C LYS A 25 6.97 24.04 6.58
N GLU A 26 7.59 23.94 5.39
CA GLU A 26 6.98 24.45 4.16
C GLU A 26 5.65 23.75 3.83
N LEU A 27 5.54 22.44 4.13
CA LEU A 27 4.30 21.69 3.95
C LEU A 27 3.27 22.06 5.01
N GLU A 28 3.71 22.30 6.23
CA GLU A 28 2.81 22.74 7.30
C GLU A 28 2.21 24.11 7.00
N GLU A 29 3.04 25.07 6.61
CA GLU A 29 2.59 26.42 6.24
C GLU A 29 1.63 26.39 5.03
N LYS A 30 1.92 25.52 4.04
CA LYS A 30 1.12 25.44 2.82
C LYS A 30 -0.24 24.78 3.05
N TYR A 31 -0.29 23.73 3.87
CA TYR A 31 -1.48 22.87 3.98
C TYR A 31 -2.16 22.92 5.35
N GLY A 32 -1.57 23.58 6.35
CA GLY A 32 -2.12 23.67 7.70
C GLY A 32 -2.12 22.34 8.45
N ILE A 33 -1.13 21.49 8.17
CA ILE A 33 -0.97 20.15 8.75
C ILE A 33 0.36 20.03 9.49
N GLU A 34 0.48 19.13 10.44
CA GLU A 34 1.77 18.72 10.99
C GLU A 34 2.50 17.82 9.98
N ALA A 35 3.75 18.14 9.63
CA ALA A 35 4.48 17.44 8.59
C ALA A 35 5.93 17.10 8.98
N TRP A 36 6.28 15.83 8.86
CA TRP A 36 7.59 15.28 9.21
C TRP A 36 8.19 14.45 8.08
N ALA A 37 9.52 14.56 7.90
CA ALA A 37 10.30 13.68 7.06
C ALA A 37 11.26 12.85 7.93
N VAL A 38 11.35 11.55 7.64
CA VAL A 38 12.18 10.59 8.39
C VAL A 38 13.27 10.01 7.48
N ASP A 39 14.53 10.03 7.90
CA ASP A 39 15.61 9.30 7.19
C ASP A 39 15.51 7.80 7.52
N GLY A 40 14.46 7.18 7.04
CA GLY A 40 14.09 5.80 7.32
C GLY A 40 13.19 5.21 6.25
N THR A 41 12.68 4.02 6.50
CA THR A 41 11.72 3.34 5.64
C THR A 41 10.31 3.92 5.81
N PRO A 42 9.35 3.58 4.93
CA PRO A 42 7.94 3.92 5.14
C PRO A 42 7.39 3.37 6.47
N THR A 43 7.76 2.16 6.84
CA THR A 43 7.41 1.54 8.12
C THR A 43 7.99 2.30 9.31
N ASP A 44 9.31 2.67 9.26
CA ASP A 44 9.92 3.51 10.30
C ASP A 44 9.15 4.82 10.51
N SER A 45 8.69 5.43 9.42
CA SER A 45 7.98 6.71 9.47
C SER A 45 6.65 6.59 10.24
N VAL A 46 5.88 5.53 9.99
CA VAL A 46 4.61 5.29 10.70
C VAL A 46 4.89 4.91 12.15
N LYS A 47 5.78 3.94 12.38
CA LYS A 47 6.11 3.48 13.71
C LYS A 47 6.63 4.60 14.61
N LEU A 48 7.61 5.37 14.12
CA LEU A 48 8.18 6.50 14.86
C LEU A 48 7.11 7.54 15.21
N TYR A 49 6.23 7.86 14.25
CA TYR A 49 5.15 8.82 14.50
C TYR A 49 4.19 8.32 15.56
N LEU A 50 3.70 7.09 15.44
CA LEU A 50 2.71 6.52 16.35
C LEU A 50 3.24 6.31 17.77
N GLU A 51 4.50 5.89 17.92
CA GLU A 51 5.06 5.53 19.21
C GLU A 51 5.77 6.70 19.94
N ALA A 52 6.27 7.70 19.20
CA ALA A 52 7.13 8.73 19.79
C ALA A 52 6.66 10.18 19.56
N ILE A 53 5.82 10.44 18.55
CA ILE A 53 5.46 11.81 18.17
C ILE A 53 3.98 12.10 18.40
N ALA A 54 3.11 11.19 18.00
CA ALA A 54 1.66 11.37 18.11
C ALA A 54 1.24 11.55 19.58
N LYS A 55 0.49 12.60 19.86
CA LYS A 55 -0.05 12.86 21.21
C LYS A 55 -1.28 12.01 21.50
N GLU A 56 -2.01 11.69 20.46
CA GLU A 56 -3.23 10.89 20.52
C GLU A 56 -3.19 9.87 19.37
N LYS A 57 -3.85 8.74 19.56
CA LYS A 57 -3.96 7.70 18.54
C LYS A 57 -4.81 8.22 17.37
N PRO A 58 -4.31 8.20 16.13
CA PRO A 58 -5.12 8.63 14.99
C PRO A 58 -6.25 7.64 14.69
N ASP A 59 -7.32 8.10 14.07
CA ASP A 59 -8.46 7.28 13.66
C ASP A 59 -8.11 6.36 12.49
N VAL A 60 -7.21 6.81 11.61
CA VAL A 60 -6.78 6.06 10.42
C VAL A 60 -5.30 6.30 10.09
N VAL A 61 -4.68 5.32 9.48
CA VAL A 61 -3.38 5.45 8.81
C VAL A 61 -3.57 5.29 7.31
N VAL A 62 -3.12 6.28 6.55
CA VAL A 62 -3.11 6.22 5.07
C VAL A 62 -1.69 6.32 4.58
N SER A 63 -1.25 5.30 3.86
CA SER A 63 0.05 5.27 3.20
C SER A 63 -0.11 5.44 1.70
N GLY A 64 0.48 6.47 1.13
CA GLY A 64 0.38 6.77 -0.31
C GLY A 64 0.13 8.26 -0.59
N ILE A 65 -0.26 8.61 -1.80
CA ILE A 65 -0.58 7.74 -2.95
C ILE A 65 0.74 7.36 -3.64
N ASN A 66 1.00 6.07 -3.77
CA ASN A 66 2.20 5.56 -4.41
C ASN A 66 2.12 5.68 -5.93
N HIS A 67 3.22 6.07 -6.56
CA HIS A 67 3.37 6.00 -8.02
C HIS A 67 3.75 4.57 -8.43
N GLY A 68 2.83 3.88 -9.05
CA GLY A 68 2.89 2.48 -9.40
C GLY A 68 1.94 1.62 -8.55
N ALA A 69 1.10 0.83 -9.20
CA ALA A 69 0.16 -0.07 -8.53
C ALA A 69 0.90 -1.16 -7.74
N ASN A 70 0.35 -1.51 -6.58
CA ASN A 70 0.82 -2.61 -5.75
C ASN A 70 -0.21 -3.74 -5.81
N LEU A 71 -0.08 -4.62 -6.78
CA LEU A 71 -1.03 -5.70 -7.10
C LEU A 71 -0.40 -7.07 -6.86
N ALA A 72 -1.24 -8.06 -6.66
CA ALA A 72 -0.82 -9.44 -6.56
C ALA A 72 0.35 -9.65 -5.58
N THR A 73 1.38 -10.39 -5.99
CA THR A 73 2.57 -10.66 -5.17
C THR A 73 3.43 -9.43 -4.87
N ASP A 74 3.26 -8.31 -5.61
CA ASP A 74 4.00 -7.06 -5.37
C ASP A 74 3.65 -6.43 -4.02
N ILE A 75 2.47 -6.71 -3.48
CA ILE A 75 2.05 -6.33 -2.13
C ILE A 75 3.13 -6.68 -1.10
N LEU A 76 3.77 -7.84 -1.23
CA LEU A 76 4.79 -8.34 -0.29
C LEU A 76 6.10 -7.53 -0.32
N TYR A 77 6.38 -6.83 -1.41
CA TYR A 77 7.59 -6.01 -1.58
C TYR A 77 7.33 -4.52 -1.36
N SER A 78 6.05 -4.13 -1.24
CA SER A 78 5.65 -2.72 -1.19
C SER A 78 5.92 -2.08 0.16
N GLY A 79 6.71 -1.00 0.18
CA GLY A 79 6.86 -0.15 1.36
C GLY A 79 5.58 0.61 1.71
N THR A 80 4.74 0.93 0.72
CA THR A 80 3.43 1.58 0.92
C THR A 80 2.49 0.65 1.69
N VAL A 81 2.45 -0.62 1.31
CA VAL A 81 1.66 -1.64 2.02
C VAL A 81 2.26 -1.90 3.41
N GLY A 82 3.60 -1.98 3.52
CA GLY A 82 4.30 -2.15 4.79
C GLY A 82 3.99 -1.03 5.80
N ALA A 83 3.97 0.22 5.36
CA ALA A 83 3.62 1.36 6.22
C ALA A 83 2.15 1.30 6.71
N ALA A 84 1.21 0.92 5.85
CA ALA A 84 -0.17 0.71 6.26
C ALA A 84 -0.32 -0.50 7.20
N MET A 85 0.45 -1.57 6.94
CA MET A 85 0.53 -2.74 7.83
C MET A 85 0.98 -2.35 9.24
N GLU A 86 1.95 -1.44 9.37
CA GLU A 86 2.40 -0.94 10.68
C GLU A 86 1.27 -0.25 11.44
N GLY A 87 0.42 0.55 10.77
CA GLY A 87 -0.77 1.12 11.38
C GLY A 87 -1.75 0.06 11.87
N MET A 88 -1.96 -0.99 11.08
CA MET A 88 -2.82 -2.13 11.48
C MET A 88 -2.28 -2.87 12.69
N LEU A 89 -0.95 -3.02 12.85
CA LEU A 89 -0.32 -3.62 14.03
C LEU A 89 -0.52 -2.79 15.31
N HIS A 90 -0.85 -1.51 15.16
CA HIS A 90 -1.25 -0.61 16.25
C HIS A 90 -2.77 -0.53 16.46
N ASP A 91 -3.54 -1.48 15.91
CA ASP A 91 -5.00 -1.51 15.98
C ASP A 91 -5.66 -0.24 15.41
N ILE A 92 -5.12 0.26 14.28
CA ILE A 92 -5.66 1.42 13.57
C ILE A 92 -6.11 0.98 12.18
N SER A 93 -7.31 1.38 11.76
CA SER A 93 -7.77 1.15 10.39
C SER A 93 -6.78 1.76 9.39
N SER A 94 -6.26 0.94 8.48
CA SER A 94 -5.10 1.31 7.67
C SER A 94 -5.32 1.04 6.19
N PHE A 95 -4.86 1.98 5.36
CA PHE A 95 -5.06 1.96 3.92
C PHE A 95 -3.73 2.18 3.19
N ALA A 96 -3.37 1.24 2.32
CA ALA A 96 -2.31 1.42 1.35
C ALA A 96 -2.95 1.88 0.04
N VAL A 97 -2.56 3.05 -0.46
CA VAL A 97 -3.15 3.65 -1.66
C VAL A 97 -2.10 3.81 -2.73
N SER A 98 -2.38 3.27 -3.91
CA SER A 98 -1.46 3.26 -5.04
C SER A 98 -2.19 3.58 -6.34
N MET A 99 -1.47 4.01 -7.35
CA MET A 99 -2.01 4.36 -8.65
C MET A 99 -1.15 3.74 -9.74
N ASP A 100 -1.76 3.30 -10.83
CA ASP A 100 -1.03 2.78 -12.00
C ASP A 100 0.04 3.77 -12.46
N VAL A 101 1.20 3.28 -12.87
CA VAL A 101 2.35 4.11 -13.29
C VAL A 101 2.03 4.97 -14.52
N ASP A 102 1.17 4.46 -15.41
CA ASP A 102 0.72 5.13 -16.63
C ASP A 102 -0.67 5.78 -16.45
N SER A 103 -1.08 6.05 -15.21
CA SER A 103 -2.38 6.61 -14.91
C SER A 103 -2.59 7.97 -15.55
N GLU A 104 -3.72 8.14 -16.20
CA GLU A 104 -4.22 9.43 -16.73
C GLU A 104 -5.03 10.21 -15.67
N ILE A 105 -5.30 9.57 -14.53
CA ILE A 105 -5.95 10.16 -13.36
C ILE A 105 -4.91 10.98 -12.60
N SER A 106 -5.23 12.21 -12.24
CA SER A 106 -4.34 13.02 -11.41
C SER A 106 -4.33 12.53 -9.94
N TYR A 107 -3.26 12.85 -9.21
CA TYR A 107 -3.19 12.55 -7.77
C TYR A 107 -4.32 13.21 -6.98
N ASP A 108 -4.73 14.43 -7.36
CA ASP A 108 -5.81 15.16 -6.71
C ASP A 108 -7.16 14.47 -6.92
N GLU A 109 -7.42 13.96 -8.13
CA GLU A 109 -8.63 13.16 -8.42
C GLU A 109 -8.62 11.85 -7.65
N ALA A 110 -7.51 11.11 -7.66
CA ALA A 110 -7.37 9.88 -6.91
C ALA A 110 -7.56 10.11 -5.40
N ALA A 111 -6.98 11.19 -4.85
CA ALA A 111 -7.14 11.56 -3.45
C ALA A 111 -8.60 11.91 -3.11
N ALA A 112 -9.30 12.64 -3.99
CA ALA A 112 -10.70 12.98 -3.81
C ALA A 112 -11.61 11.73 -3.82
N GLU A 113 -11.39 10.80 -4.76
CA GLU A 113 -12.16 9.55 -4.81
C GLU A 113 -11.83 8.64 -3.61
N PHE A 114 -10.55 8.55 -3.21
CA PHE A 114 -10.17 7.81 -2.01
C PHE A 114 -10.82 8.39 -0.75
N THR A 115 -10.87 9.71 -0.61
CA THR A 115 -11.52 10.36 0.54
C THR A 115 -13.01 10.01 0.63
N LYS A 116 -13.72 9.99 -0.51
CA LYS A 116 -15.13 9.56 -0.54
C LYS A 116 -15.29 8.09 -0.12
N LEU A 117 -14.42 7.22 -0.62
CA LEU A 117 -14.41 5.79 -0.24
C LEU A 117 -14.14 5.64 1.26
N LEU A 118 -13.14 6.32 1.79
CA LEU A 118 -12.77 6.31 3.21
C LEU A 118 -13.95 6.76 4.09
N GLU A 119 -14.59 7.87 3.75
CA GLU A 119 -15.76 8.36 4.49
C GLU A 119 -16.91 7.35 4.50
N GLN A 120 -17.20 6.73 3.36
CA GLN A 120 -18.26 5.71 3.27
C GLN A 120 -17.95 4.50 4.15
N VAL A 121 -16.70 4.03 4.13
CA VAL A 121 -16.24 2.91 4.95
C VAL A 121 -16.35 3.25 6.44
N MET A 122 -15.82 4.38 6.86
CA MET A 122 -15.82 4.77 8.27
C MET A 122 -17.24 5.02 8.80
N LYS A 123 -18.12 5.64 8.00
CA LYS A 123 -19.54 5.81 8.33
C LYS A 123 -20.27 4.46 8.43
N GLY A 124 -20.04 3.56 7.48
CA GLY A 124 -20.63 2.23 7.47
C GLY A 124 -20.24 1.40 8.70
N ARG A 125 -18.96 1.44 9.07
CA ARG A 125 -18.43 0.76 10.26
C ARG A 125 -19.03 1.31 11.56
N ALA A 126 -19.09 2.63 11.69
CA ALA A 126 -19.70 3.28 12.85
C ALA A 126 -21.19 2.90 12.99
N ALA A 127 -21.93 2.83 11.86
CA ALA A 127 -23.34 2.41 11.86
C ALA A 127 -23.53 0.92 12.19
N ALA A 128 -22.52 0.08 11.90
CA ALA A 128 -22.53 -1.35 12.19
C ALA A 128 -21.95 -1.68 13.59
N GLU A 129 -21.53 -0.68 14.36
CA GLU A 129 -20.82 -0.85 15.65
C GLU A 129 -19.59 -1.78 15.53
N GLU A 130 -18.88 -1.69 14.38
CA GLU A 130 -17.76 -2.57 14.10
C GLU A 130 -16.45 -1.96 14.61
N GLU A 131 -15.91 -2.51 15.70
CA GLU A 131 -14.72 -2.00 16.39
C GLU A 131 -13.40 -2.49 15.77
N LYS A 132 -13.41 -3.66 15.10
CA LYS A 132 -12.16 -4.24 14.56
C LYS A 132 -11.60 -3.39 13.44
N PRO A 133 -10.31 -3.01 13.49
CA PRO A 133 -9.70 -2.23 12.42
C PRO A 133 -9.67 -2.99 11.09
N VAL A 134 -9.65 -2.26 9.98
CA VAL A 134 -9.50 -2.82 8.64
C VAL A 134 -8.13 -2.49 8.06
N PHE A 135 -7.59 -3.40 7.23
CA PHE A 135 -6.38 -3.18 6.47
C PHE A 135 -6.66 -3.43 5.00
N TRP A 136 -6.68 -2.36 4.19
CA TRP A 136 -7.04 -2.43 2.78
C TRP A 136 -5.95 -1.90 1.87
N ASN A 137 -5.73 -2.61 0.79
CA ASN A 137 -4.89 -2.17 -0.33
C ASN A 137 -5.80 -1.64 -1.44
N VAL A 138 -5.66 -0.37 -1.77
CA VAL A 138 -6.48 0.35 -2.75
C VAL A 138 -5.60 0.74 -3.93
N ASN A 139 -5.99 0.33 -5.14
CA ASN A 139 -5.25 0.64 -6.37
C ASN A 139 -6.14 1.34 -7.37
N PHE A 140 -5.70 2.50 -7.84
CA PHE A 140 -6.34 3.28 -8.87
C PHE A 140 -5.87 2.82 -10.25
N PRO A 141 -6.79 2.67 -11.22
CA PRO A 141 -6.48 2.20 -12.56
C PRO A 141 -5.81 3.30 -13.41
N ARG A 142 -5.44 2.94 -14.63
CA ARG A 142 -4.97 3.90 -15.62
C ARG A 142 -6.04 4.95 -15.97
N GLN A 143 -7.28 4.50 -16.20
CA GLN A 143 -8.48 5.30 -16.49
C GLN A 143 -9.67 4.69 -15.75
N TYR A 144 -10.65 5.51 -15.41
CA TYR A 144 -11.85 4.99 -14.78
C TYR A 144 -12.83 4.38 -15.79
N THR A 145 -13.36 3.22 -15.44
CA THR A 145 -14.64 2.76 -15.97
C THR A 145 -15.74 3.28 -15.04
N LEU A 146 -16.67 4.04 -15.64
CA LEU A 146 -17.75 4.67 -14.89
C LEU A 146 -18.99 3.76 -14.85
N GLY A 147 -19.68 3.78 -13.72
CA GLY A 147 -20.98 3.17 -13.56
C GLY A 147 -22.09 3.97 -14.23
N GLU A 148 -23.31 3.46 -14.18
CA GLU A 148 -24.52 4.14 -14.72
C GLU A 148 -24.78 5.50 -14.05
N ASP A 149 -24.33 5.67 -12.82
CA ASP A 149 -24.39 6.91 -12.04
C ASP A 149 -23.27 7.91 -12.37
N GLY A 150 -22.41 7.59 -13.33
CA GLY A 150 -21.26 8.40 -13.75
C GLY A 150 -20.10 8.44 -12.77
N ARG A 151 -20.06 7.53 -11.76
CA ARG A 151 -18.99 7.43 -10.79
C ARG A 151 -18.00 6.33 -11.14
N PRO A 152 -16.72 6.45 -10.72
CA PRO A 152 -15.78 5.35 -10.82
C PRO A 152 -16.30 4.09 -10.13
N GLN A 153 -16.19 2.96 -10.80
CA GLN A 153 -16.57 1.68 -10.21
C GLN A 153 -15.49 1.18 -9.25
N VAL A 154 -15.95 0.64 -8.11
CA VAL A 154 -15.08 0.05 -7.09
C VAL A 154 -15.34 -1.46 -7.04
N VAL A 155 -14.27 -2.26 -7.09
CA VAL A 155 -14.33 -3.72 -6.99
C VAL A 155 -13.61 -4.17 -5.72
N PHE A 156 -14.35 -4.82 -4.84
CA PHE A 156 -13.80 -5.54 -3.70
C PHE A 156 -13.39 -6.93 -4.17
N GLY A 157 -12.10 -7.19 -4.13
CA GLY A 157 -11.54 -8.40 -4.69
C GLY A 157 -10.46 -9.02 -3.82
N ARG A 158 -9.89 -10.09 -4.33
CA ARG A 158 -8.78 -10.80 -3.72
C ARG A 158 -7.47 -10.46 -4.44
N GLN A 159 -6.38 -10.72 -3.76
CA GLN A 159 -5.04 -10.70 -4.34
C GLN A 159 -4.94 -11.65 -5.53
N GLY A 160 -4.44 -11.16 -6.66
CA GLY A 160 -4.09 -11.97 -7.82
C GLY A 160 -2.77 -12.69 -7.64
N LYS A 161 -2.21 -13.21 -8.75
CA LYS A 161 -0.89 -13.82 -8.75
C LYS A 161 -0.05 -13.29 -9.90
N ARG A 162 1.15 -12.82 -9.57
CA ARG A 162 2.14 -12.25 -10.49
C ARG A 162 3.48 -12.94 -10.32
N ASP A 163 4.07 -13.34 -11.42
CA ASP A 163 5.42 -13.88 -11.50
C ASP A 163 6.30 -12.95 -12.34
N TYR A 164 7.62 -12.98 -12.11
CA TYR A 164 8.60 -12.20 -12.86
C TYR A 164 9.55 -13.16 -13.59
N HIS A 165 9.61 -13.05 -14.92
CA HIS A 165 10.54 -13.78 -15.72
C HIS A 165 11.75 -12.88 -16.03
N ASN A 166 12.95 -13.50 -16.17
CA ASN A 166 14.20 -12.76 -16.41
C ASN A 166 14.41 -11.62 -15.39
N ALA A 167 14.13 -11.90 -14.11
CA ALA A 167 14.05 -10.91 -13.04
C ALA A 167 15.34 -10.08 -12.84
N PHE A 168 16.47 -10.49 -13.44
CA PHE A 168 17.74 -9.79 -13.32
C PHE A 168 18.44 -9.62 -14.66
N LYS A 169 18.88 -8.36 -14.93
CA LYS A 169 19.76 -8.03 -16.04
C LYS A 169 21.19 -7.99 -15.55
N LYS A 170 22.04 -8.89 -16.11
CA LYS A 170 23.47 -8.91 -15.82
C LYS A 170 24.19 -7.81 -16.59
N GLN A 171 25.11 -7.12 -15.91
CA GLN A 171 26.06 -6.17 -16.49
C GLN A 171 27.46 -6.52 -15.98
N GLU A 172 28.44 -6.58 -16.87
CA GLU A 172 29.85 -6.78 -16.54
C GLU A 172 30.61 -5.51 -16.90
N ARG A 173 31.39 -4.98 -15.94
CA ARG A 173 32.21 -3.79 -16.15
C ARG A 173 33.60 -4.19 -16.64
N GLU A 174 34.33 -3.25 -17.25
CA GLU A 174 35.67 -3.44 -17.75
C GLU A 174 36.68 -3.92 -16.70
N ASP A 175 36.43 -3.62 -15.43
CA ASP A 175 37.23 -4.09 -14.28
C ASP A 175 36.88 -5.51 -13.82
N GLY A 176 36.04 -6.24 -14.56
CA GLY A 176 35.61 -7.61 -14.26
C GLY A 176 34.54 -7.72 -13.20
N ARG A 177 34.03 -6.63 -12.61
CA ARG A 177 32.92 -6.65 -11.66
C ARG A 177 31.61 -6.93 -12.35
N ILE A 178 30.81 -7.83 -11.74
CA ILE A 178 29.51 -8.21 -12.26
C ILE A 178 28.42 -7.56 -11.40
N PHE A 179 27.45 -6.94 -12.07
CA PHE A 179 26.29 -6.31 -11.46
C PHE A 179 25.02 -6.95 -11.98
N TYR A 180 24.03 -7.09 -11.11
CA TYR A 180 22.69 -7.47 -11.49
C TYR A 180 21.71 -6.38 -11.09
N THR A 181 20.89 -5.95 -12.02
CA THR A 181 19.82 -4.99 -11.77
C THR A 181 18.50 -5.72 -11.88
N VAL A 182 17.59 -5.45 -10.94
CA VAL A 182 16.22 -5.97 -11.02
C VAL A 182 15.60 -5.43 -12.30
N ALA A 183 15.18 -6.33 -13.14
CA ALA A 183 14.49 -6.08 -14.39
C ALA A 183 13.57 -7.29 -14.57
N GLY A 184 12.72 -7.30 -15.56
CA GLY A 184 11.96 -8.49 -15.83
C GLY A 184 10.66 -8.18 -16.55
N GLU A 185 10.11 -9.22 -17.11
CA GLU A 185 8.80 -9.20 -17.71
C GLU A 185 7.78 -9.67 -16.69
N ILE A 186 6.68 -8.94 -16.57
CA ILE A 186 5.58 -9.27 -15.67
C ILE A 186 4.71 -10.33 -16.34
N PHE A 187 4.42 -11.40 -15.59
CA PHE A 187 3.50 -12.44 -15.97
C PHE A 187 2.40 -12.59 -14.91
N ASP A 188 1.21 -12.10 -15.23
CA ASP A 188 0.04 -12.24 -14.38
C ASP A 188 -0.58 -13.63 -14.60
N THR A 189 -0.33 -14.55 -13.66
CA THR A 189 -0.73 -15.95 -13.73
C THR A 189 -2.12 -16.22 -13.13
N ASP A 190 -2.64 -15.29 -12.31
CA ASP A 190 -4.03 -15.25 -11.89
C ASP A 190 -4.54 -13.82 -11.92
N LYS A 191 -5.28 -13.51 -12.96
CA LYS A 191 -5.98 -12.25 -13.17
C LYS A 191 -7.47 -12.46 -13.48
N SER A 192 -8.01 -13.55 -12.99
CA SER A 192 -9.43 -13.84 -13.08
C SER A 192 -10.25 -12.90 -12.18
N GLU A 193 -11.51 -12.71 -12.50
CA GLU A 193 -12.44 -11.98 -11.62
C GLU A 193 -12.65 -12.73 -10.29
N PRO A 194 -12.68 -12.06 -9.15
CA PRO A 194 -12.46 -10.64 -8.88
C PRO A 194 -11.06 -10.37 -8.27
N THR A 195 -9.98 -10.50 -9.05
CA THR A 195 -8.65 -10.14 -8.56
C THR A 195 -8.39 -8.64 -8.66
N ASP A 196 -7.42 -8.16 -7.87
CA ASP A 196 -6.91 -6.78 -7.94
C ASP A 196 -6.38 -6.42 -9.33
N ILE A 197 -5.68 -7.38 -9.98
CA ILE A 197 -5.20 -7.23 -11.36
C ILE A 197 -6.38 -7.03 -12.32
N TYR A 198 -7.38 -7.92 -12.23
CA TYR A 198 -8.58 -7.82 -13.05
C TYR A 198 -9.25 -6.45 -12.91
N ALA A 199 -9.45 -6.01 -11.69
CA ALA A 199 -10.10 -4.73 -11.42
C ALA A 199 -9.36 -3.55 -12.06
N VAL A 200 -8.05 -3.45 -11.87
CA VAL A 200 -7.23 -2.36 -12.43
C VAL A 200 -7.17 -2.43 -13.97
N GLU A 201 -7.00 -3.62 -14.56
CA GLU A 201 -7.00 -3.80 -16.02
C GLU A 201 -8.34 -3.36 -16.67
N HIS A 202 -9.46 -3.47 -15.93
CA HIS A 202 -10.80 -3.08 -16.43
C HIS A 202 -11.21 -1.65 -16.03
N GLY A 203 -10.30 -0.86 -15.50
CA GLY A 203 -10.56 0.52 -15.15
C GLY A 203 -11.33 0.71 -13.83
N TYR A 204 -11.34 -0.28 -12.96
CA TYR A 204 -12.00 -0.21 -11.67
C TYR A 204 -11.01 0.15 -10.57
N ILE A 205 -11.48 0.86 -9.55
CA ILE A 205 -10.71 1.02 -8.31
C ILE A 205 -10.71 -0.33 -7.60
N ALA A 206 -9.54 -0.95 -7.49
CA ALA A 206 -9.38 -2.23 -6.80
C ALA A 206 -9.24 -2.01 -5.30
N VAL A 207 -10.04 -2.71 -4.50
CA VAL A 207 -9.94 -2.74 -3.03
C VAL A 207 -9.74 -4.17 -2.59
N THR A 208 -8.57 -4.46 -2.04
CA THR A 208 -8.21 -5.79 -1.55
C THR A 208 -8.07 -5.74 -0.02
N PRO A 209 -9.00 -6.34 0.73
CA PRO A 209 -8.83 -6.51 2.18
C PRO A 209 -7.63 -7.42 2.46
N LEU A 210 -6.75 -7.00 3.37
CA LEU A 210 -5.55 -7.71 3.77
C LEU A 210 -5.60 -8.09 5.25
N MET A 211 -4.75 -9.06 5.63
CA MET A 211 -4.53 -9.46 7.01
C MET A 211 -3.04 -9.43 7.33
N VAL A 212 -2.71 -9.17 8.58
CA VAL A 212 -1.32 -9.22 9.08
C VAL A 212 -0.95 -10.60 9.64
N ASP A 213 -1.95 -11.40 10.01
CA ASP A 213 -1.75 -12.78 10.48
C ASP A 213 -1.58 -13.72 9.28
N LEU A 214 -0.37 -14.25 9.14
CA LEU A 214 0.01 -15.17 8.05
C LEU A 214 -0.20 -16.65 8.41
N THR A 215 -0.87 -16.95 9.51
CA THR A 215 -1.09 -18.32 9.98
C THR A 215 -2.08 -19.07 9.07
N ASP A 216 -1.69 -20.22 8.56
CA ASP A 216 -2.60 -21.13 7.84
C ASP A 216 -3.45 -21.93 8.83
N TYR A 217 -4.57 -21.35 9.26
CA TYR A 217 -5.50 -21.97 10.20
C TYR A 217 -6.12 -23.25 9.66
N MET A 218 -6.36 -23.34 8.35
CA MET A 218 -6.89 -24.57 7.74
C MET A 218 -5.88 -25.71 7.82
N MET A 219 -4.59 -25.42 7.68
CA MET A 219 -3.54 -26.42 7.84
C MET A 219 -3.43 -26.87 9.31
N ILE A 220 -3.50 -25.93 10.27
CA ILE A 220 -3.51 -26.26 11.69
C ILE A 220 -4.67 -27.20 12.01
N GLU A 221 -5.89 -26.88 11.59
CA GLU A 221 -7.05 -27.73 11.80
C GLU A 221 -6.86 -29.14 11.24
N LYS A 222 -6.33 -29.28 10.03
CA LYS A 222 -6.01 -30.58 9.42
C LYS A 222 -4.95 -31.36 10.21
N LEU A 223 -4.00 -30.69 10.84
CA LEU A 223 -2.95 -31.33 11.63
C LEU A 223 -3.46 -31.81 12.99
N LEU A 224 -4.37 -31.03 13.63
CA LEU A 224 -4.94 -31.38 14.92
C LEU A 224 -5.99 -32.47 14.85
N ASN A 225 -6.65 -32.66 13.70
CA ASN A 225 -7.68 -33.68 13.48
C ASN A 225 -7.10 -34.99 12.89
N ARG A 226 -5.78 -35.20 12.93
CA ARG A 226 -5.09 -36.46 12.62
C ARG A 226 -4.79 -37.23 13.91
#